data_5515a82ef37027e1a1b258f9321dc540
#
_entry.id   5515a82ef37027e1a1b258f9321dc540
#
_cell.length_a   1.000
_cell.length_b   1.000
_cell.length_c   1.000
_cell.angle_alpha   90.00
_cell.angle_beta   90.00
_cell.angle_gamma   90.00
#
_symmetry.space_group_name_H-M   'P 1'
#
loop_
_entity.id
_entity.type
_entity.pdbx_description
1 polymer ?
#
loop_
_entity_poly.entity_id
_entity_poly.type
_entity_poly.pdbx_seq_one_letter_code
_entity_poly.pdbx_strand_id
1 'polypeptide(L)'
;MNSAFLADRCEPRLGTAQLPERQAPRLDPRSSPRVRSLEAGPSTSLVSVGRIRVTRTLVRGALAGMFGTVAMDALWYRRYRSGGGNSGVLVWEFGSKPSSWENAPAPARAGRVLAAKLLGYDVPIEQARLLTNLMHWSYGPTWGGQFALVAAIRRQRPGPASALAFGTLLWASDYVTLPLMGVYQPIWRYPRRALLEDLTAHLLFGLCTAAALRMIGTASAGTTSRSEPCRFEAKS
;
A
#
# COMPACT_ATOMS: atom_id res chain seq x y z
N MET A 1 35.05 20.98 34.37
CA MET A 1 35.03 20.24 35.64
C MET A 1 34.84 18.79 35.25
N ASN A 2 35.96 18.04 35.10
CA ASN A 2 36.57 17.06 35.98
C ASN A 2 35.58 16.01 36.46
N SER A 3 35.70 14.71 36.16
CA SER A 3 36.72 13.71 36.52
C SER A 3 36.38 12.42 35.74
N ALA A 4 37.18 11.71 35.05
CA ALA A 4 38.32 10.84 35.38
C ALA A 4 38.10 9.88 36.57
N PHE A 5 38.23 8.57 36.28
CA PHE A 5 38.60 7.42 37.16
C PHE A 5 37.77 6.17 36.71
N LEU A 6 38.25 4.99 36.47
CA LEU A 6 39.53 4.27 36.73
C LEU A 6 39.65 3.11 35.73
N ALA A 7 40.82 2.88 35.23
CA ALA A 7 41.23 1.65 34.58
C ALA A 7 41.52 0.58 35.64
N ASP A 8 41.06 -0.63 35.44
CA ASP A 8 41.64 -1.76 36.15
C ASP A 8 42.03 -2.87 35.16
N ARG A 9 43.27 -3.27 35.29
CA ARG A 9 43.97 -4.25 34.45
C ARG A 9 43.67 -5.64 34.95
N CYS A 10 43.35 -6.54 34.04
CA CYS A 10 43.57 -7.97 34.24
C CYS A 10 44.34 -8.53 33.05
N GLU A 11 45.64 -8.75 33.22
CA GLU A 11 46.44 -9.59 32.34
C GLU A 11 46.11 -11.07 32.58
N PRO A 12 45.93 -11.89 31.56
CA PRO A 12 45.96 -13.34 31.71
C PRO A 12 47.35 -13.87 31.40
N ARG A 13 47.87 -14.66 32.33
CA ARG A 13 49.14 -15.42 32.26
C ARG A 13 49.15 -16.34 31.02
N LEU A 14 50.24 -16.24 30.27
CA LEU A 14 50.63 -17.18 29.24
C LEU A 14 51.04 -18.52 29.89
N GLY A 15 50.14 -19.50 29.80
CA GLY A 15 50.48 -20.90 30.03
C GLY A 15 50.99 -21.54 28.73
N THR A 16 52.25 -21.95 28.71
CA THR A 16 52.87 -22.74 27.64
C THR A 16 52.26 -24.13 27.64
N ALA A 17 51.27 -24.39 26.78
CA ALA A 17 50.79 -25.73 26.49
C ALA A 17 51.54 -26.30 25.27
N GLN A 18 52.30 -27.36 25.49
CA GLN A 18 52.95 -28.15 24.44
C GLN A 18 51.88 -28.77 23.53
N LEU A 19 51.95 -28.48 22.23
CA LEU A 19 51.12 -29.08 21.20
C LEU A 19 51.54 -30.53 20.95
N PRO A 20 50.66 -31.50 20.94
CA PRO A 20 51.00 -32.87 20.48
C PRO A 20 51.21 -32.88 18.98
N GLU A 21 52.26 -33.54 18.56
CA GLU A 21 52.68 -33.80 17.20
C GLU A 21 51.59 -34.55 16.45
N ARG A 22 50.90 -33.86 15.53
CA ARG A 22 49.86 -34.49 14.67
C ARG A 22 50.56 -35.28 13.53
N GLN A 23 50.49 -36.57 13.60
CA GLN A 23 50.82 -37.45 12.46
C GLN A 23 49.92 -37.09 11.26
N ALA A 24 50.52 -36.79 10.12
CA ALA A 24 49.81 -36.48 8.86
C ALA A 24 49.02 -37.73 8.39
N PRO A 25 47.78 -37.61 8.00
CA PRO A 25 46.99 -38.71 7.46
C PRO A 25 47.56 -39.12 6.10
N ARG A 26 47.82 -40.43 5.91
CA ARG A 26 48.15 -41.00 4.62
C ARG A 26 46.99 -40.76 3.63
N LEU A 27 47.26 -40.06 2.55
CA LEU A 27 46.30 -39.85 1.45
C LEU A 27 46.15 -41.15 0.69
N ASP A 28 44.95 -41.72 0.70
CA ASP A 28 44.54 -42.85 -0.15
C ASP A 28 44.36 -42.33 -1.61
N PRO A 29 45.13 -42.86 -2.59
CA PRO A 29 45.06 -42.38 -3.98
C PRO A 29 43.72 -42.71 -4.69
N ARG A 30 42.78 -43.39 -4.06
CA ARG A 30 41.50 -43.80 -4.67
C ARG A 30 40.30 -42.97 -4.28
N SER A 31 40.46 -41.93 -3.44
CA SER A 31 39.36 -41.01 -3.14
C SER A 31 39.39 -39.81 -4.08
N SER A 32 38.88 -40.01 -5.30
CA SER A 32 38.49 -38.87 -6.15
C SER A 32 37.45 -38.04 -5.43
N PRO A 33 37.65 -36.73 -5.21
CA PRO A 33 36.60 -35.89 -4.69
C PRO A 33 35.47 -35.83 -5.73
N ARG A 34 34.32 -36.44 -5.41
CA ARG A 34 33.09 -36.16 -6.15
C ARG A 34 32.91 -34.65 -6.09
N VAL A 35 33.15 -33.97 -7.20
CA VAL A 35 32.74 -32.62 -7.43
C VAL A 35 31.21 -32.63 -7.27
N ARG A 36 30.75 -32.27 -6.05
CA ARG A 36 29.36 -31.98 -5.81
C ARG A 36 29.06 -30.74 -6.65
N SER A 37 28.44 -30.97 -7.80
CA SER A 37 27.85 -29.88 -8.57
C SER A 37 27.06 -29.02 -7.59
N LEU A 38 27.50 -27.77 -7.37
CA LEU A 38 26.76 -26.78 -6.66
C LEU A 38 25.53 -26.49 -7.52
N GLU A 39 24.49 -27.32 -7.33
CA GLU A 39 23.19 -27.00 -7.88
C GLU A 39 22.80 -25.62 -7.40
N ALA A 40 22.51 -24.76 -8.38
CA ALA A 40 22.10 -23.38 -8.17
C ALA A 40 20.99 -23.34 -7.12
N GLY A 41 21.29 -22.70 -5.99
CA GLY A 41 20.44 -22.70 -4.82
C GLY A 41 19.08 -22.04 -5.03
N PRO A 42 18.17 -22.19 -4.06
CA PRO A 42 16.73 -21.85 -4.12
C PRO A 42 16.41 -20.35 -4.11
N SER A 43 17.38 -19.47 -4.40
CA SER A 43 17.22 -18.02 -4.30
C SER A 43 16.22 -17.42 -5.30
N THR A 44 16.10 -18.00 -6.50
CA THR A 44 15.17 -17.50 -7.53
C THR A 44 13.71 -17.78 -7.19
N SER A 45 13.41 -18.87 -6.50
CA SER A 45 12.05 -19.25 -6.13
C SER A 45 11.49 -18.39 -4.99
N LEU A 46 12.30 -18.01 -4.00
CA LEU A 46 11.86 -17.19 -2.87
C LEU A 46 11.53 -15.75 -3.29
N VAL A 47 12.32 -15.19 -4.21
CA VAL A 47 12.05 -13.84 -4.76
C VAL A 47 10.77 -13.83 -5.59
N SER A 48 10.51 -14.88 -6.38
CA SER A 48 9.29 -14.97 -7.19
C SER A 48 8.03 -15.12 -6.32
N VAL A 49 8.06 -15.95 -5.28
CA VAL A 49 6.95 -16.14 -4.33
C VAL A 49 6.67 -14.85 -3.55
N GLY A 50 7.72 -14.14 -3.11
CA GLY A 50 7.58 -12.83 -2.44
C GLY A 50 6.91 -11.81 -3.34
N ARG A 51 7.33 -11.72 -4.60
CA ARG A 51 6.77 -10.80 -5.61
C ARG A 51 5.30 -11.10 -5.89
N ILE A 52 4.92 -12.35 -6.09
CA ILE A 52 3.53 -12.77 -6.32
C ILE A 52 2.64 -12.41 -5.13
N ARG A 53 3.10 -12.58 -3.89
CA ARG A 53 2.35 -12.20 -2.69
C ARG A 53 2.11 -10.70 -2.61
N VAL A 54 3.12 -9.88 -2.88
CA VAL A 54 3.01 -8.41 -2.89
C VAL A 54 2.03 -7.95 -3.96
N THR A 55 2.19 -8.41 -5.20
CA THR A 55 1.29 -8.06 -6.31
C THR A 55 -0.17 -8.42 -5.99
N ARG A 56 -0.42 -9.62 -5.47
CA ARG A 56 -1.77 -10.05 -5.08
C ARG A 56 -2.36 -9.16 -3.97
N THR A 57 -1.55 -8.74 -3.01
CA THR A 57 -1.96 -7.83 -1.94
C THR A 57 -2.32 -6.47 -2.49
N LEU A 58 -1.49 -5.90 -3.36
CA LEU A 58 -1.74 -4.60 -4.01
C LEU A 58 -3.01 -4.63 -4.87
N VAL A 59 -3.21 -5.67 -5.68
CA VAL A 59 -4.42 -5.81 -6.51
C VAL A 59 -5.68 -5.90 -5.65
N ARG A 60 -5.67 -6.70 -4.58
CA ARG A 60 -6.81 -6.79 -3.64
C ARG A 60 -7.07 -5.46 -2.95
N GLY A 61 -6.02 -4.77 -2.54
CA GLY A 61 -6.12 -3.44 -1.95
C GLY A 61 -6.66 -2.41 -2.94
N ALA A 62 -6.20 -2.45 -4.19
CA ALA A 62 -6.68 -1.56 -5.25
C ALA A 62 -8.17 -1.76 -5.52
N LEU A 63 -8.63 -3.02 -5.63
CA LEU A 63 -10.05 -3.33 -5.75
C LEU A 63 -10.86 -2.83 -4.54
N ALA A 64 -10.35 -3.05 -3.33
CA ALA A 64 -10.99 -2.56 -2.11
C ALA A 64 -11.06 -1.03 -2.07
N GLY A 65 -9.99 -0.34 -2.49
CA GLY A 65 -9.96 1.12 -2.61
C GLY A 65 -10.94 1.67 -3.63
N MET A 66 -11.14 0.95 -4.75
CA MET A 66 -12.17 1.30 -5.73
C MET A 66 -13.59 1.25 -5.10
N PHE A 67 -13.89 0.22 -4.30
CA PHE A 67 -15.14 0.19 -3.53
C PHE A 67 -15.27 1.36 -2.54
N GLY A 68 -14.17 1.75 -1.90
CA GLY A 68 -14.11 2.93 -1.05
C GLY A 68 -14.46 4.21 -1.81
N THR A 69 -13.89 4.39 -3.03
CA THR A 69 -14.20 5.54 -3.91
C THR A 69 -15.67 5.56 -4.27
N VAL A 70 -16.24 4.46 -4.74
CA VAL A 70 -17.67 4.37 -5.07
C VAL A 70 -18.56 4.74 -3.87
N ALA A 71 -18.23 4.29 -2.66
CA ALA A 71 -18.99 4.64 -1.45
C ALA A 71 -18.89 6.14 -1.12
N MET A 72 -17.71 6.74 -1.27
CA MET A 72 -17.48 8.18 -1.10
C MET A 72 -18.28 8.99 -2.12
N ASP A 73 -18.23 8.59 -3.39
CA ASP A 73 -18.97 9.27 -4.47
C ASP A 73 -20.49 9.14 -4.30
N ALA A 74 -20.97 7.98 -3.84
CA ALA A 74 -22.37 7.82 -3.50
C ALA A 74 -22.83 8.78 -2.39
N LEU A 75 -21.97 9.03 -1.38
CA LEU A 75 -22.26 10.04 -0.35
C LEU A 75 -22.28 11.46 -0.93
N TRP A 76 -21.30 11.82 -1.77
CA TRP A 76 -21.24 13.11 -2.43
C TRP A 76 -22.39 13.32 -3.41
N TYR A 77 -22.75 12.30 -4.19
CA TYR A 77 -23.92 12.35 -5.08
C TYR A 77 -25.22 12.53 -4.30
N ARG A 78 -25.40 11.82 -3.19
CA ARG A 78 -26.56 12.02 -2.30
C ARG A 78 -26.63 13.48 -1.79
N ARG A 79 -25.51 14.05 -1.35
CA ARG A 79 -25.45 15.45 -0.92
C ARG A 79 -25.81 16.41 -2.04
N TYR A 80 -25.25 16.16 -3.24
CA TYR A 80 -25.59 16.92 -4.46
C TYR A 80 -27.09 16.89 -4.73
N ARG A 81 -27.71 15.72 -4.69
CA ARG A 81 -29.16 15.56 -4.90
C ARG A 81 -29.99 16.26 -3.82
N SER A 82 -29.59 16.16 -2.56
CA SER A 82 -30.25 16.84 -1.42
C SER A 82 -30.14 18.36 -1.49
N GLY A 83 -29.09 18.87 -2.15
CA GLY A 83 -28.90 20.30 -2.41
C GLY A 83 -29.62 20.83 -3.66
N GLY A 84 -30.49 20.03 -4.29
CA GLY A 84 -31.26 20.45 -5.47
C GLY A 84 -30.59 20.10 -6.82
N GLY A 85 -29.50 19.34 -6.83
CA GLY A 85 -28.86 18.90 -8.05
C GLY A 85 -29.75 17.94 -8.87
N ASN A 86 -29.82 18.15 -10.19
CA ASN A 86 -30.72 17.41 -11.10
C ASN A 86 -30.05 16.46 -12.07
N SER A 87 -28.71 16.49 -12.19
CA SER A 87 -27.99 15.61 -13.11
C SER A 87 -28.06 14.14 -12.69
N GLY A 88 -28.13 13.24 -13.67
CA GLY A 88 -27.96 11.82 -13.41
C GLY A 88 -26.55 11.48 -12.95
N VAL A 89 -26.37 10.37 -12.23
CA VAL A 89 -25.09 9.97 -11.61
C VAL A 89 -23.90 9.95 -12.58
N LEU A 90 -24.08 9.41 -13.78
CA LEU A 90 -23.01 9.34 -14.77
C LEU A 90 -22.59 10.72 -15.30
N VAL A 91 -23.55 11.62 -15.47
CA VAL A 91 -23.26 13.01 -15.91
C VAL A 91 -22.59 13.78 -14.78
N TRP A 92 -23.05 13.60 -13.54
CA TRP A 92 -22.45 14.23 -12.37
C TRP A 92 -20.99 13.75 -12.18
N GLU A 93 -20.75 12.45 -12.26
CA GLU A 93 -19.45 11.84 -12.04
C GLU A 93 -18.45 12.14 -13.18
N PHE A 94 -18.85 11.89 -14.42
CA PHE A 94 -17.94 11.92 -15.58
C PHE A 94 -18.11 13.13 -16.49
N GLY A 95 -19.09 13.99 -16.23
CA GLY A 95 -19.50 15.05 -17.17
C GLY A 95 -18.77 16.38 -17.00
N SER A 96 -17.87 16.53 -16.04
CA SER A 96 -17.19 17.80 -15.77
C SER A 96 -16.46 18.33 -17.01
N LYS A 97 -16.86 19.54 -17.45
CA LYS A 97 -16.23 20.27 -18.56
C LYS A 97 -15.90 21.69 -18.11
N PRO A 98 -14.81 21.91 -17.36
CA PRO A 98 -14.42 23.22 -16.92
C PRO A 98 -13.98 24.08 -18.11
N SER A 99 -14.33 25.35 -18.10
CA SER A 99 -13.94 26.33 -19.13
C SER A 99 -12.55 26.93 -18.88
N SER A 100 -12.05 26.80 -17.65
CA SER A 100 -10.74 27.30 -17.25
C SER A 100 -10.14 26.42 -16.14
N TRP A 101 -8.84 26.53 -15.93
CA TRP A 101 -8.14 25.77 -14.88
C TRP A 101 -8.51 26.23 -13.47
N GLU A 102 -8.92 27.47 -13.28
CA GLU A 102 -9.40 28.00 -12.00
C GLU A 102 -10.69 27.28 -11.56
N ASN A 103 -11.55 26.98 -12.54
CA ASN A 103 -12.84 26.30 -12.32
C ASN A 103 -12.75 24.77 -12.44
N ALA A 104 -11.56 24.24 -12.75
CA ALA A 104 -11.39 22.81 -12.88
C ALA A 104 -11.42 22.09 -11.50
N PRO A 105 -11.99 20.88 -11.43
CA PRO A 105 -11.99 20.08 -10.20
C PRO A 105 -10.58 19.85 -9.65
N ALA A 106 -10.47 19.71 -8.32
CA ALA A 106 -9.18 19.51 -7.67
C ALA A 106 -8.35 18.35 -8.24
N PRO A 107 -8.92 17.18 -8.59
CA PRO A 107 -8.17 16.11 -9.24
C PRO A 107 -7.51 16.54 -10.55
N ALA A 108 -8.22 17.28 -11.41
CA ALA A 108 -7.64 17.78 -12.67
C ALA A 108 -6.49 18.76 -12.42
N ARG A 109 -6.68 19.70 -11.49
CA ARG A 109 -5.64 20.68 -11.13
C ARG A 109 -4.39 20.00 -10.56
N ALA A 110 -4.57 19.00 -9.68
CA ALA A 110 -3.48 18.21 -9.15
C ALA A 110 -2.76 17.42 -10.27
N GLY A 111 -3.50 16.79 -11.16
CA GLY A 111 -2.94 16.08 -12.30
C GLY A 111 -2.16 16.98 -13.24
N ARG A 112 -2.64 18.20 -13.52
CA ARG A 112 -1.90 19.20 -14.30
C ARG A 112 -0.56 19.56 -13.65
N VAL A 113 -0.55 19.81 -12.35
CA VAL A 113 0.70 20.12 -11.63
C VAL A 113 1.67 18.94 -11.68
N LEU A 114 1.19 17.70 -11.54
CA LEU A 114 2.03 16.51 -11.66
C LEU A 114 2.57 16.32 -13.07
N ALA A 115 1.75 16.49 -14.10
CA ALA A 115 2.18 16.39 -15.48
C ALA A 115 3.27 17.43 -15.82
N ALA A 116 3.07 18.68 -15.38
CA ALA A 116 4.06 19.74 -15.59
C ALA A 116 5.38 19.45 -14.86
N LYS A 117 5.32 19.01 -13.60
CA LYS A 117 6.53 18.78 -12.78
C LYS A 117 7.29 17.50 -13.14
N LEU A 118 6.59 16.42 -13.48
CA LEU A 118 7.21 15.11 -13.70
C LEU A 118 7.51 14.84 -15.18
N LEU A 119 6.68 15.36 -16.08
CA LEU A 119 6.76 15.08 -17.51
C LEU A 119 7.14 16.32 -18.35
N GLY A 120 7.19 17.51 -17.72
CA GLY A 120 7.41 18.77 -18.45
C GLY A 120 6.27 19.12 -19.44
N TYR A 121 5.07 18.54 -19.21
CA TYR A 121 3.94 18.68 -20.12
C TYR A 121 2.86 19.57 -19.52
N ASP A 122 2.54 20.68 -20.21
CA ASP A 122 1.41 21.55 -19.85
C ASP A 122 0.13 21.02 -20.51
N VAL A 123 -0.75 20.48 -19.69
CA VAL A 123 -2.00 19.84 -20.13
C VAL A 123 -2.98 20.91 -20.61
N PRO A 124 -3.51 20.83 -21.86
CA PRO A 124 -4.52 21.75 -22.33
C PRO A 124 -5.86 21.55 -21.63
N ILE A 125 -6.67 22.63 -21.53
CA ILE A 125 -7.93 22.63 -20.77
C ILE A 125 -8.96 21.62 -21.29
N GLU A 126 -8.93 21.29 -22.56
CA GLU A 126 -9.78 20.31 -23.23
C GLU A 126 -9.61 18.90 -22.63
N GLN A 127 -8.45 18.61 -22.06
CA GLN A 127 -8.13 17.35 -21.40
C GLN A 127 -8.48 17.35 -19.91
N ALA A 128 -8.97 18.45 -19.36
CA ALA A 128 -9.27 18.55 -17.93
C ALA A 128 -10.27 17.49 -17.45
N ARG A 129 -11.28 17.14 -18.27
CA ARG A 129 -12.23 16.06 -17.95
C ARG A 129 -11.55 14.70 -17.85
N LEU A 130 -10.71 14.37 -18.83
CA LEU A 130 -9.95 13.12 -18.81
C LEU A 130 -9.05 13.06 -17.57
N LEU A 131 -8.37 14.16 -17.28
CA LEU A 131 -7.45 14.25 -16.15
C LEU A 131 -8.20 14.18 -14.81
N THR A 132 -9.39 14.81 -14.70
CA THR A 132 -10.27 14.64 -13.52
C THR A 132 -10.55 13.17 -13.26
N ASN A 133 -11.06 12.46 -14.27
CA ASN A 133 -11.45 11.05 -14.11
C ASN A 133 -10.24 10.15 -13.84
N LEU A 134 -9.13 10.36 -14.55
CA LEU A 134 -7.91 9.58 -14.35
C LEU A 134 -7.38 9.74 -12.93
N MET A 135 -7.25 10.97 -12.46
CA MET A 135 -6.74 11.26 -11.11
C MET A 135 -7.69 10.76 -10.02
N HIS A 136 -8.99 11.03 -10.17
CA HIS A 136 -10.00 10.59 -9.19
C HIS A 136 -10.05 9.07 -9.06
N TRP A 137 -10.23 8.37 -10.19
CA TRP A 137 -10.36 6.92 -10.19
C TRP A 137 -9.07 6.13 -9.98
N SER A 138 -7.89 6.76 -10.10
CA SER A 138 -6.62 6.14 -9.72
C SER A 138 -6.29 6.34 -8.23
N TYR A 139 -6.83 7.38 -7.60
CA TYR A 139 -6.54 7.73 -6.21
C TYR A 139 -6.95 6.62 -5.24
N GLY A 140 -8.21 6.18 -5.29
CA GLY A 140 -8.71 5.13 -4.42
C GLY A 140 -7.98 3.79 -4.53
N PRO A 141 -7.78 3.22 -5.75
CA PRO A 141 -6.97 2.03 -5.94
C PRO A 141 -5.54 2.16 -5.41
N THR A 142 -4.90 3.30 -5.64
CA THR A 142 -3.53 3.56 -5.16
C THR A 142 -3.45 3.52 -3.64
N TRP A 143 -4.33 4.25 -2.96
CA TRP A 143 -4.36 4.27 -1.50
C TRP A 143 -4.86 2.97 -0.88
N GLY A 144 -5.84 2.32 -1.50
CA GLY A 144 -6.31 1.00 -1.07
C GLY A 144 -5.23 -0.07 -1.18
N GLY A 145 -4.41 -0.04 -2.24
CA GLY A 145 -3.24 -0.89 -2.40
C GLY A 145 -2.21 -0.69 -1.28
N GLN A 146 -1.90 0.57 -0.96
CA GLN A 146 -0.99 0.92 0.14
C GLN A 146 -1.54 0.48 1.50
N PHE A 147 -2.83 0.70 1.76
CA PHE A 147 -3.49 0.25 2.99
C PHE A 147 -3.39 -1.27 3.17
N ALA A 148 -3.66 -2.03 2.11
CA ALA A 148 -3.53 -3.48 2.12
C ALA A 148 -2.09 -3.94 2.37
N LEU A 149 -1.12 -3.26 1.76
CA LEU A 149 0.30 -3.57 1.95
C LEU A 149 0.74 -3.31 3.39
N VAL A 150 0.36 -2.18 3.98
CA VAL A 150 0.65 -1.86 5.39
C VAL A 150 0.01 -2.88 6.33
N ALA A 151 -1.25 -3.27 6.09
CA ALA A 151 -1.93 -4.30 6.87
C ALA A 151 -1.21 -5.66 6.78
N ALA A 152 -0.74 -6.03 5.59
CA ALA A 152 0.01 -7.26 5.37
C ALA A 152 1.38 -7.25 6.08
N ILE A 153 2.12 -6.15 6.01
CA ILE A 153 3.41 -5.97 6.72
C ILE A 153 3.21 -6.07 8.23
N ARG A 154 2.18 -5.42 8.75
CA ARG A 154 1.83 -5.47 10.19
C ARG A 154 1.18 -6.78 10.61
N ARG A 155 0.89 -7.70 9.68
CA ARG A 155 0.18 -8.96 9.93
C ARG A 155 -1.16 -8.78 10.65
N GLN A 156 -1.82 -7.66 10.41
CA GLN A 156 -3.07 -7.29 11.05
C GLN A 156 -4.23 -7.33 10.04
N ARG A 157 -5.38 -7.81 10.49
CA ARG A 157 -6.62 -7.69 9.71
C ARG A 157 -7.17 -6.28 9.86
N PRO A 158 -7.47 -5.56 8.77
CA PRO A 158 -8.08 -4.23 8.87
C PRO A 158 -9.35 -4.25 9.71
N GLY A 159 -9.38 -3.45 10.77
CA GLY A 159 -10.54 -3.27 11.65
C GLY A 159 -11.09 -1.85 11.55
N PRO A 160 -12.22 -1.55 12.25
CA PRO A 160 -12.81 -0.20 12.21
C PRO A 160 -11.83 0.90 12.64
N ALA A 161 -11.03 0.68 13.68
CA ALA A 161 -10.04 1.66 14.15
C ALA A 161 -8.98 1.96 13.10
N SER A 162 -8.42 0.94 12.43
CA SER A 162 -7.45 1.14 11.35
C SER A 162 -8.08 1.78 10.11
N ALA A 163 -9.35 1.51 9.83
CA ALA A 163 -10.10 2.11 8.74
C ALA A 163 -10.35 3.61 8.97
N LEU A 164 -10.78 3.98 10.17
CA LEU A 164 -10.97 5.39 10.56
C LEU A 164 -9.65 6.16 10.56
N ALA A 165 -8.59 5.56 11.14
CA ALA A 165 -7.25 6.16 11.11
C ALA A 165 -6.75 6.36 9.67
N PHE A 166 -6.99 5.41 8.77
CA PHE A 166 -6.64 5.51 7.36
C PHE A 166 -7.40 6.64 6.65
N GLY A 167 -8.73 6.71 6.81
CA GLY A 167 -9.54 7.78 6.22
C GLY A 167 -9.15 9.16 6.76
N THR A 168 -8.89 9.28 8.08
CA THR A 168 -8.40 10.53 8.68
C THR A 168 -7.03 10.93 8.15
N LEU A 169 -6.11 9.97 7.98
CA LEU A 169 -4.78 10.22 7.44
C LEU A 169 -4.86 10.75 6.00
N LEU A 170 -5.71 10.16 5.16
CA LEU A 170 -5.92 10.62 3.79
C LEU A 170 -6.46 12.04 3.77
N TRP A 171 -7.53 12.32 4.51
CA TRP A 171 -8.09 13.65 4.65
C TRP A 171 -7.03 14.67 5.09
N ALA A 172 -6.27 14.37 6.12
CA ALA A 172 -5.24 15.27 6.62
C ALA A 172 -4.10 15.47 5.59
N SER A 173 -3.70 14.40 4.88
CA SER A 173 -2.67 14.48 3.84
C SER A 173 -3.08 15.35 2.68
N ASP A 174 -4.36 15.35 2.30
CA ASP A 174 -4.88 16.19 1.22
C ASP A 174 -4.83 17.68 1.59
N TYR A 175 -5.17 18.02 2.83
CA TYR A 175 -5.06 19.39 3.34
C TYR A 175 -3.63 19.88 3.62
N VAL A 176 -2.64 19.02 3.43
CA VAL A 176 -1.21 19.38 3.40
C VAL A 176 -0.69 19.41 1.96
N THR A 177 -0.92 18.35 1.21
CA THR A 177 -0.30 18.17 -0.12
C THR A 177 -0.94 19.07 -1.18
N LEU A 178 -2.26 19.20 -1.20
CA LEU A 178 -2.95 19.99 -2.22
C LEU A 178 -2.71 21.50 -2.07
N PRO A 179 -2.63 22.10 -0.87
CA PRO A 179 -2.14 23.47 -0.71
C PRO A 179 -0.70 23.67 -1.18
N LEU A 180 0.21 22.74 -0.89
CA LEU A 180 1.60 22.78 -1.38
C LEU A 180 1.69 22.72 -2.92
N MET A 181 0.72 22.11 -3.56
CA MET A 181 0.58 22.08 -5.03
C MET A 181 -0.15 23.31 -5.61
N GLY A 182 -0.65 24.22 -4.75
CA GLY A 182 -1.46 25.36 -5.18
C GLY A 182 -2.87 25.00 -5.65
N VAL A 183 -3.34 23.78 -5.30
CA VAL A 183 -4.67 23.28 -5.69
C VAL A 183 -5.72 23.67 -4.67
N TYR A 184 -5.43 23.54 -3.38
CA TYR A 184 -6.31 23.92 -2.29
C TYR A 184 -5.85 25.21 -1.62
N GLN A 185 -6.79 25.86 -0.94
CA GLN A 185 -6.45 26.90 0.03
C GLN A 185 -5.95 26.25 1.33
N PRO A 186 -5.22 26.99 2.18
CA PRO A 186 -4.86 26.52 3.52
C PRO A 186 -6.10 26.14 4.33
N ILE A 187 -6.00 25.09 5.14
CA ILE A 187 -7.13 24.47 5.85
C ILE A 187 -7.94 25.48 6.71
N TRP A 188 -7.29 26.49 7.29
CA TRP A 188 -7.94 27.52 8.12
C TRP A 188 -8.84 28.49 7.35
N ARG A 189 -8.83 28.45 6.00
CA ARG A 189 -9.72 29.24 5.13
C ARG A 189 -11.03 28.54 4.81
N TYR A 190 -11.16 27.27 5.16
CA TYR A 190 -12.40 26.53 4.92
C TYR A 190 -13.37 26.64 6.09
N PRO A 191 -14.69 26.76 5.85
CA PRO A 191 -15.68 26.67 6.90
C PRO A 191 -15.66 25.28 7.55
N ARG A 192 -15.86 25.23 8.87
CA ARG A 192 -15.85 23.97 9.64
C ARG A 192 -16.80 22.92 9.08
N ARG A 193 -17.95 23.33 8.56
CA ARG A 193 -18.92 22.44 7.94
C ARG A 193 -18.33 21.72 6.74
N ALA A 194 -17.66 22.43 5.84
CA ALA A 194 -17.01 21.81 4.67
C ALA A 194 -15.94 20.81 5.08
N LEU A 195 -15.11 21.15 6.07
CA LEU A 195 -14.09 20.24 6.60
C LEU A 195 -14.69 18.96 7.20
N LEU A 196 -15.82 19.08 7.94
CA LEU A 196 -16.51 17.93 8.52
C LEU A 196 -17.20 17.08 7.45
N GLU A 197 -17.81 17.71 6.45
CA GLU A 197 -18.41 17.00 5.32
C GLU A 197 -17.37 16.22 4.53
N ASP A 198 -16.20 16.78 4.30
CA ASP A 198 -15.09 16.14 3.61
C ASP A 198 -14.46 15.03 4.47
N LEU A 199 -14.21 15.30 5.76
CA LEU A 199 -13.74 14.27 6.69
C LEU A 199 -14.69 13.06 6.73
N THR A 200 -16.00 13.29 6.82
CA THR A 200 -16.97 12.17 6.84
C THR A 200 -16.94 11.32 5.57
N ALA A 201 -16.68 11.93 4.42
CA ALA A 201 -16.51 11.21 3.15
C ALA A 201 -15.24 10.35 3.16
N HIS A 202 -14.13 10.85 3.68
CA HIS A 202 -12.88 10.10 3.83
C HIS A 202 -12.98 8.97 4.87
N LEU A 203 -13.69 9.19 5.97
CA LEU A 203 -13.96 8.12 6.96
C LEU A 203 -14.79 6.98 6.34
N LEU A 204 -15.81 7.33 5.54
CA LEU A 204 -16.60 6.35 4.81
C LEU A 204 -15.73 5.59 3.80
N PHE A 205 -14.89 6.29 3.03
CA PHE A 205 -13.91 5.67 2.15
C PHE A 205 -13.06 4.64 2.89
N GLY A 206 -12.48 5.01 4.03
CA GLY A 206 -11.63 4.12 4.84
C GLY A 206 -12.39 2.89 5.33
N LEU A 207 -13.61 3.07 5.86
CA LEU A 207 -14.46 1.98 6.36
C LEU A 207 -14.84 1.00 5.25
N CYS A 208 -15.29 1.51 4.09
CA CYS A 208 -15.69 0.68 2.95
C CYS A 208 -14.49 -0.04 2.34
N THR A 209 -13.33 0.61 2.23
CA THR A 209 -12.08 0.00 1.78
C THR A 209 -11.67 -1.15 2.71
N ALA A 210 -11.70 -0.95 4.03
CA ALA A 210 -11.35 -1.99 4.99
C ALA A 210 -12.33 -3.16 4.97
N ALA A 211 -13.64 -2.89 4.87
CA ALA A 211 -14.68 -3.92 4.74
C ALA A 211 -14.49 -4.75 3.48
N ALA A 212 -14.34 -4.11 2.32
CA ALA A 212 -14.11 -4.78 1.04
C ALA A 212 -12.82 -5.64 1.07
N LEU A 213 -11.73 -5.13 1.63
CA LEU A 213 -10.48 -5.86 1.75
C LEU A 213 -10.63 -7.13 2.61
N ARG A 214 -11.41 -7.07 3.68
CA ARG A 214 -11.74 -8.25 4.50
C ARG A 214 -12.54 -9.28 3.72
N MET A 215 -13.58 -8.86 2.99
CA MET A 215 -14.43 -9.74 2.17
C MET A 215 -13.64 -10.45 1.07
N ILE A 216 -12.79 -9.70 0.34
CA ILE A 216 -11.91 -10.27 -0.69
C ILE A 216 -10.90 -11.25 -0.07
N GLY A 217 -10.42 -10.97 1.14
CA GLY A 217 -9.49 -11.83 1.88
C GLY A 217 -10.11 -13.17 2.30
N THR A 218 -11.34 -13.17 2.78
CA THR A 218 -12.07 -14.38 3.23
C THR A 218 -12.49 -15.26 2.06
N ALA A 219 -12.94 -14.69 0.95
CA ALA A 219 -13.31 -15.42 -0.26
C ALA A 219 -12.17 -16.31 -0.80
N SER A 220 -10.91 -15.86 -0.66
CA SER A 220 -9.75 -16.63 -1.13
C SER A 220 -9.31 -17.75 -0.17
N ALA A 221 -9.71 -17.72 1.10
CA ALA A 221 -9.41 -18.77 2.06
C ALA A 221 -10.36 -19.98 1.91
N GLY A 222 -11.57 -19.74 1.44
CA GLY A 222 -12.58 -20.79 1.22
C GLY A 222 -12.30 -21.69 0.00
N THR A 223 -11.51 -21.23 -0.96
CA THR A 223 -11.27 -22.00 -2.22
C THR A 223 -10.15 -23.04 -2.07
N THR A 224 -9.33 -22.98 -1.03
CA THR A 224 -8.19 -23.90 -0.80
C THR A 224 -8.50 -25.06 0.14
N SER A 225 -9.73 -25.16 0.68
CA SER A 225 -10.12 -26.15 1.70
C SER A 225 -10.83 -27.39 1.15
N ARG A 226 -10.88 -27.58 -0.18
CA ARG A 226 -11.52 -28.77 -0.77
C ARG A 226 -10.53 -29.67 -1.46
N SER A 227 -9.51 -30.15 -0.73
CA SER A 227 -8.80 -31.37 -1.05
C SER A 227 -9.42 -32.49 -0.20
N GLU A 228 -10.25 -33.32 -0.83
CA GLU A 228 -10.75 -34.55 -0.25
C GLU A 228 -9.61 -35.45 0.20
N PRO A 229 -9.68 -36.07 1.39
CA PRO A 229 -8.72 -37.08 1.75
C PRO A 229 -8.93 -38.31 0.90
N CYS A 230 -7.92 -38.73 0.13
CA CYS A 230 -7.90 -40.04 -0.48
C CYS A 230 -8.10 -41.11 0.59
N ARG A 231 -9.27 -41.73 0.57
CA ARG A 231 -9.59 -42.91 1.39
C ARG A 231 -8.83 -44.10 0.79
N PHE A 232 -7.72 -44.46 1.40
CA PHE A 232 -7.03 -45.72 1.11
C PHE A 232 -7.85 -46.86 1.73
N GLU A 233 -8.65 -47.55 0.94
CA GLU A 233 -9.25 -48.83 1.32
C GLU A 233 -8.15 -49.90 1.25
N ALA A 234 -7.66 -50.32 2.38
CA ALA A 234 -6.86 -51.56 2.51
C ALA A 234 -7.83 -52.74 2.39
N LYS A 235 -7.76 -53.51 1.29
CA LYS A 235 -8.38 -54.84 1.19
C LYS A 235 -7.50 -55.83 1.93
N SER A 236 -8.06 -56.44 2.96
CA SER A 236 -7.62 -57.67 3.59
C SER A 236 -7.88 -58.90 2.69
#